data_14d097671ff7c6ef931f93843c6b0eaf
#
_entry.id   14d097671ff7c6ef931f93843c6b0eaf
#
_cell.length_a   1.000
_cell.length_b   1.000
_cell.length_c   1.000
_cell.angle_alpha   90.00
_cell.angle_beta   90.00
_cell.angle_gamma   90.00
#
_symmetry.space_group_name_H-M   'P 1'
#
loop_
_entity.id
_entity.type
_entity.pdbx_description
1 polymer ?
#
loop_
_entity_poly.entity_id
_entity_poly.type
_entity_poly.pdbx_seq_one_letter_code
_entity_poly.pdbx_strand_id
1 'polypeptide(L)'
;RIHTTRTRPLKNCPTHRCQSKVLISGEGTRRVRLFDGERALVGNATAKRRKEFTETRLLAHEALRRIGHDGPILKGSDGEPLWPSGIVGSLSHCPSLCVAAVASAERIRAVGVDVDDSDGLSDGIMRFVFSSEELAPLRMASSVERRAAFCAKEAASKALYALDGTGDFRKVSVSLKADGTFAAVRRDVALRGQWRFYDRLVSAMVAVPSETV
;
A
#
# COMPACT_ATOMS: atom_id res chain seq x y z
N ARG A 1 -7.54 12.59 -25.59
CA ARG A 1 -8.77 12.72 -24.77
C ARG A 1 -8.42 12.28 -23.36
N ILE A 2 -8.47 13.21 -22.43
CA ILE A 2 -8.11 13.03 -21.02
C ILE A 2 -9.33 12.43 -20.32
N HIS A 3 -9.21 11.20 -19.82
CA HIS A 3 -10.21 10.64 -18.92
C HIS A 3 -9.87 11.04 -17.48
N THR A 4 -10.64 11.98 -16.96
CA THR A 4 -10.58 12.38 -15.56
C THR A 4 -11.22 11.27 -14.71
N THR A 5 -10.44 10.45 -14.05
CA THR A 5 -10.98 9.46 -13.12
C THR A 5 -11.32 10.16 -11.80
N ARG A 6 -12.59 10.26 -11.50
CA ARG A 6 -13.12 10.81 -10.25
C ARG A 6 -12.58 10.04 -9.06
N THR A 7 -11.96 10.76 -8.14
CA THR A 7 -11.71 10.26 -6.77
C THR A 7 -13.03 9.89 -6.11
N ARG A 8 -13.34 8.61 -5.99
CA ARG A 8 -14.40 8.15 -5.10
C ARG A 8 -13.81 7.93 -3.72
N PRO A 9 -14.36 8.57 -2.67
CA PRO A 9 -14.01 8.19 -1.31
C PRO A 9 -14.44 6.74 -1.10
N LEU A 10 -13.62 5.94 -0.42
CA LEU A 10 -14.02 4.62 0.06
C LEU A 10 -15.20 4.82 1.00
N LYS A 11 -16.42 4.61 0.49
CA LYS A 11 -17.63 4.53 1.31
C LYS A 11 -17.49 3.24 2.12
N ASN A 12 -17.58 3.36 3.46
CA ASN A 12 -17.52 2.31 4.49
C ASN A 12 -16.14 2.04 5.11
N CYS A 13 -15.46 3.09 5.57
CA CYS A 13 -14.58 2.94 6.73
C CYS A 13 -15.48 2.92 7.98
N PRO A 14 -15.38 1.92 8.89
CA PRO A 14 -16.29 1.80 10.04
C PRO A 14 -16.14 2.90 11.10
N THR A 15 -15.23 3.82 10.94
CA THR A 15 -15.12 5.00 11.80
C THR A 15 -15.44 6.26 10.98
N HIS A 16 -16.59 6.86 11.25
CA HIS A 16 -17.16 8.05 10.61
C HIS A 16 -16.28 9.33 10.65
N ARG A 17 -15.01 9.27 11.00
CA ARG A 17 -14.07 10.41 11.10
C ARG A 17 -12.71 10.20 10.45
N CYS A 18 -12.46 9.10 9.75
CA CYS A 18 -11.16 8.91 9.11
C CYS A 18 -11.12 9.61 7.75
N GLN A 19 -10.53 10.81 7.70
CA GLN A 19 -10.13 11.46 6.45
C GLN A 19 -8.82 10.88 5.91
N SER A 20 -8.69 9.56 5.91
CA SER A 20 -7.61 8.87 5.21
C SER A 20 -7.92 8.95 3.72
N LYS A 21 -7.18 9.77 3.00
CA LYS A 21 -7.35 9.91 1.55
C LYS A 21 -6.42 8.93 0.87
N VAL A 22 -6.97 7.84 0.37
CA VAL A 22 -6.30 7.00 -0.63
C VAL A 22 -6.44 7.72 -1.96
N LEU A 23 -5.32 8.10 -2.56
CA LEU A 23 -5.28 8.66 -3.90
C LEU A 23 -4.92 7.56 -4.88
N ILE A 24 -5.87 7.21 -5.71
CA ILE A 24 -5.65 6.39 -6.89
C ILE A 24 -5.46 7.37 -8.04
N SER A 25 -4.28 7.41 -8.67
CA SER A 25 -4.04 8.31 -9.77
C SER A 25 -4.38 7.66 -11.10
N GLY A 26 -5.13 8.41 -11.89
CA GLY A 26 -5.07 8.34 -13.35
C GLY A 26 -4.26 9.55 -13.84
N GLU A 27 -3.73 9.48 -15.04
CA GLU A 27 -2.89 10.49 -15.67
C GLU A 27 -3.45 11.92 -15.57
N GLY A 28 -2.61 12.87 -15.25
CA GLY A 28 -2.95 14.29 -15.33
C GLY A 28 -2.35 15.11 -14.19
N THR A 29 -1.09 15.49 -14.32
CA THR A 29 -0.40 16.23 -13.29
C THR A 29 0.03 17.61 -13.75
N ARG A 30 -0.26 18.62 -12.93
CA ARG A 30 0.54 19.85 -12.86
C ARG A 30 2.01 19.43 -12.76
N ARG A 31 2.93 20.25 -13.29
CA ARG A 31 4.39 20.02 -13.23
C ARG A 31 4.89 19.99 -11.77
N VAL A 32 4.64 18.91 -11.09
CA VAL A 32 5.28 18.60 -9.81
C VAL A 32 6.60 17.91 -10.16
N ARG A 33 7.68 18.38 -9.58
CA ARG A 33 9.01 17.78 -9.78
C ARG A 33 9.41 17.06 -8.50
N LEU A 34 10.19 16.00 -8.67
CA LEU A 34 10.87 15.38 -7.53
C LEU A 34 11.80 16.39 -6.85
N PHE A 35 11.92 16.30 -5.56
CA PHE A 35 12.97 17.02 -4.81
C PHE A 35 14.36 16.50 -5.19
N ASP A 36 15.39 17.29 -4.98
CA ASP A 36 16.78 16.96 -5.36
C ASP A 36 17.25 15.64 -4.72
N GLY A 37 16.96 15.45 -3.44
CA GLY A 37 17.27 14.21 -2.73
C GLY A 37 16.58 12.99 -3.30
N GLU A 38 15.33 13.12 -3.79
CA GLU A 38 14.60 12.03 -4.44
C GLU A 38 15.16 11.73 -5.83
N ARG A 39 15.57 12.75 -6.59
CA ARG A 39 16.22 12.55 -7.89
C ARG A 39 17.52 11.78 -7.74
N ALA A 40 18.30 12.08 -6.70
CA ALA A 40 19.55 11.38 -6.42
C ALA A 40 19.34 9.87 -6.17
N LEU A 41 18.22 9.48 -5.53
CA LEU A 41 17.91 8.07 -5.25
C LEU A 41 17.74 7.21 -6.50
N VAL A 42 17.43 7.81 -7.64
CA VAL A 42 17.16 7.08 -8.90
C VAL A 42 18.09 7.49 -10.03
N GLY A 43 19.16 8.25 -9.74
CA GLY A 43 20.11 8.74 -10.74
C GLY A 43 20.67 7.60 -11.60
N ASN A 44 21.06 6.50 -10.99
CA ASN A 44 21.65 5.32 -11.63
C ASN A 44 20.63 4.19 -11.91
N ALA A 45 19.33 4.43 -11.71
CA ALA A 45 18.30 3.41 -11.94
C ALA A 45 17.98 3.24 -13.44
N THR A 46 17.43 2.08 -13.80
CA THR A 46 16.88 1.84 -15.15
C THR A 46 15.77 2.84 -15.46
N ALA A 47 15.51 3.08 -16.74
CA ALA A 47 14.43 3.98 -17.17
C ALA A 47 13.06 3.57 -16.59
N LYS A 48 12.76 2.25 -16.58
CA LYS A 48 11.56 1.69 -15.98
C LYS A 48 11.49 2.04 -14.49
N ARG A 49 12.53 1.72 -13.72
CA ARG A 49 12.56 1.99 -12.27
C ARG A 49 12.45 3.48 -11.94
N ARG A 50 13.10 4.32 -12.75
CA ARG A 50 13.02 5.78 -12.60
C ARG A 50 11.60 6.31 -12.83
N LYS A 51 10.91 5.77 -13.84
CA LYS A 51 9.50 6.10 -14.12
C LYS A 51 8.61 5.71 -12.94
N GLU A 52 8.64 4.45 -12.53
CA GLU A 52 7.83 3.93 -11.40
C GLU A 52 8.04 4.72 -10.11
N PHE A 53 9.29 4.99 -9.77
CA PHE A 53 9.65 5.79 -8.59
C PHE A 53 9.09 7.20 -8.70
N THR A 54 9.29 7.86 -9.85
CA THR A 54 8.84 9.23 -10.07
C THR A 54 7.33 9.34 -9.95
N GLU A 55 6.58 8.48 -10.63
CA GLU A 55 5.12 8.48 -10.62
C GLU A 55 4.58 8.27 -9.20
N THR A 56 5.13 7.29 -8.49
CA THR A 56 4.71 6.98 -7.12
C THR A 56 5.03 8.13 -6.15
N ARG A 57 6.19 8.78 -6.29
CA ARG A 57 6.57 9.94 -5.44
C ARG A 57 5.70 11.17 -5.74
N LEU A 58 5.45 11.48 -7.00
CA LEU A 58 4.57 12.59 -7.37
C LEU A 58 3.15 12.41 -6.83
N LEU A 59 2.64 11.18 -6.84
CA LEU A 59 1.36 10.84 -6.24
C LEU A 59 1.39 11.03 -4.72
N ALA A 60 2.45 10.62 -4.06
CA ALA A 60 2.62 10.81 -2.62
C ALA A 60 2.71 12.29 -2.24
N HIS A 61 3.40 13.11 -3.02
CA HIS A 61 3.43 14.56 -2.82
C HIS A 61 2.05 15.20 -2.96
N GLU A 62 1.25 14.75 -3.93
CA GLU A 62 -0.13 15.21 -4.06
C GLU A 62 -0.96 14.82 -2.83
N ALA A 63 -0.76 13.61 -2.31
CA ALA A 63 -1.43 13.15 -1.10
C ALA A 63 -1.02 13.97 0.13
N LEU A 64 0.28 14.26 0.29
CA LEU A 64 0.80 15.10 1.36
C LEU A 64 0.23 16.51 1.33
N ARG A 65 0.21 17.17 0.15
CA ARG A 65 -0.35 18.52 0.02
C ARG A 65 -1.82 18.59 0.40
N ARG A 66 -2.61 17.55 0.14
CA ARG A 66 -4.03 17.51 0.54
C ARG A 66 -4.27 17.47 2.04
N ILE A 67 -3.26 17.10 2.81
CA ILE A 67 -3.30 17.12 4.27
C ILE A 67 -2.42 18.24 4.86
N GLY A 68 -2.00 19.19 4.02
CA GLY A 68 -1.27 20.39 4.44
C GLY A 68 0.23 20.19 4.64
N HIS A 69 0.81 19.13 4.09
CA HIS A 69 2.24 18.86 4.16
C HIS A 69 2.91 18.94 2.79
N ASP A 70 4.19 19.32 2.80
CA ASP A 70 5.07 19.27 1.63
C ASP A 70 6.47 18.87 2.10
N GLY A 71 7.27 18.30 1.21
CA GLY A 71 8.64 17.90 1.52
C GLY A 71 9.05 16.61 0.82
N PRO A 72 10.36 16.32 0.80
CA PRO A 72 10.88 15.12 0.17
C PRO A 72 10.50 13.86 0.94
N ILE A 73 10.23 12.79 0.21
CA ILE A 73 10.08 11.44 0.77
C ILE A 73 11.34 10.67 0.41
N LEU A 74 12.31 10.64 1.29
CA LEU A 74 13.57 9.96 1.07
C LEU A 74 13.42 8.45 1.24
N LYS A 75 14.52 7.73 1.23
CA LYS A 75 14.59 6.29 1.38
C LYS A 75 15.45 5.95 2.59
N GLY A 76 14.96 5.11 3.47
CA GLY A 76 15.70 4.60 4.61
C GLY A 76 16.60 3.43 4.25
N SER A 77 17.27 2.87 5.25
CA SER A 77 18.28 1.80 5.11
C SER A 77 17.72 0.52 4.50
N ASP A 78 16.49 0.16 4.83
CA ASP A 78 15.82 -1.03 4.34
C ASP A 78 14.97 -0.78 3.07
N GLY A 79 15.03 0.45 2.58
CA GLY A 79 14.35 0.83 1.35
C GLY A 79 12.98 1.46 1.57
N GLU A 80 12.56 1.60 2.80
CA GLU A 80 11.30 2.19 3.22
C GLU A 80 11.23 3.69 2.90
N PRO A 81 10.05 4.26 2.65
CA PRO A 81 9.88 5.70 2.51
C PRO A 81 10.01 6.39 3.86
N LEU A 82 10.86 7.42 3.92
CA LEU A 82 10.98 8.31 5.07
C LEU A 82 10.00 9.46 4.93
N TRP A 83 8.92 9.41 5.67
CA TRP A 83 7.86 10.41 5.65
C TRP A 83 8.23 11.66 6.44
N PRO A 84 7.65 12.84 6.11
CA PRO A 84 7.77 14.02 6.95
C PRO A 84 7.32 13.77 8.39
N SER A 85 7.88 14.52 9.35
CA SER A 85 7.49 14.42 10.76
C SER A 85 5.97 14.57 10.94
N GLY A 86 5.39 13.72 11.79
CA GLY A 86 3.95 13.69 12.04
C GLY A 86 3.10 13.01 10.96
N ILE A 87 3.73 12.40 9.96
CA ILE A 87 3.06 11.69 8.87
C ILE A 87 3.45 10.23 8.87
N VAL A 88 2.49 9.38 8.61
CA VAL A 88 2.67 7.98 8.23
C VAL A 88 2.13 7.75 6.83
N GLY A 89 2.69 6.78 6.13
CA GLY A 89 2.21 6.48 4.79
C GLY A 89 2.75 5.18 4.23
N SER A 90 2.24 4.81 3.07
CA SER A 90 2.63 3.61 2.33
C SER A 90 2.47 3.82 0.85
N LEU A 91 3.33 3.17 0.08
CA LEU A 91 3.38 3.24 -1.37
C LEU A 91 3.32 1.84 -1.97
N SER A 92 2.64 1.72 -3.08
CA SER A 92 2.71 0.54 -3.93
C SER A 92 2.54 0.92 -5.40
N HIS A 93 2.95 0.03 -6.28
CA HIS A 93 2.74 0.16 -7.72
C HIS A 93 2.72 -1.20 -8.40
N CYS A 94 1.92 -1.30 -9.44
CA CYS A 94 1.98 -2.35 -10.45
C CYS A 94 2.18 -1.69 -11.83
N PRO A 95 2.33 -2.45 -12.91
CA PRO A 95 2.56 -1.87 -14.24
C PRO A 95 1.53 -0.84 -14.67
N SER A 96 0.27 -0.98 -14.22
CA SER A 96 -0.87 -0.15 -14.64
C SER A 96 -1.25 0.94 -13.63
N LEU A 97 -0.77 0.88 -12.38
CA LEU A 97 -1.24 1.78 -11.32
C LEU A 97 -0.19 2.04 -10.24
N CYS A 98 -0.08 3.30 -9.81
CA CYS A 98 0.60 3.70 -8.58
C CYS A 98 -0.42 4.05 -7.49
N VAL A 99 -0.11 3.70 -6.24
CA VAL A 99 -0.93 4.01 -5.07
C VAL A 99 -0.07 4.64 -3.98
N ALA A 100 -0.60 5.69 -3.37
CA ALA A 100 -0.03 6.30 -2.18
C ALA A 100 -1.13 6.52 -1.13
N ALA A 101 -0.87 6.12 0.10
CA ALA A 101 -1.71 6.42 1.25
C ALA A 101 -0.89 7.20 2.27
N VAL A 102 -1.43 8.30 2.78
CA VAL A 102 -0.81 9.11 3.83
C VAL A 102 -1.84 9.51 4.88
N ALA A 103 -1.40 9.65 6.12
CA ALA A 103 -2.24 10.06 7.22
C ALA A 103 -1.41 10.85 8.26
N SER A 104 -2.08 11.68 9.09
CA SER A 104 -1.45 12.23 10.29
C SER A 104 -1.17 11.12 11.31
N ALA A 105 0.03 11.10 11.87
CA ALA A 105 0.44 10.16 12.92
C ALA A 105 -0.38 10.32 14.20
N GLU A 106 -1.01 11.47 14.43
CA GLU A 106 -1.93 11.68 15.55
C GLU A 106 -3.17 10.76 15.48
N ARG A 107 -3.57 10.36 14.27
CA ARG A 107 -4.78 9.57 14.04
C ARG A 107 -4.49 8.13 13.67
N ILE A 108 -3.40 7.91 12.96
CA ILE A 108 -3.03 6.61 12.40
C ILE A 108 -1.56 6.36 12.73
N ARG A 109 -1.28 5.27 13.45
CA ARG A 109 0.09 4.86 13.82
C ARG A 109 0.84 4.25 12.64
N ALA A 110 0.14 3.52 11.80
CA ALA A 110 0.73 2.88 10.63
C ALA A 110 -0.29 2.68 9.52
N VAL A 111 0.20 2.75 8.30
CA VAL A 111 -0.56 2.46 7.08
C VAL A 111 0.25 1.52 6.20
N GLY A 112 -0.43 0.55 5.61
CA GLY A 112 0.13 -0.30 4.57
C GLY A 112 -0.84 -0.41 3.42
N VAL A 113 -0.34 -0.23 2.19
CA VAL A 113 -1.11 -0.44 0.96
C VAL A 113 -0.35 -1.31 0.00
N ASP A 114 -1.10 -2.11 -0.75
CA ASP A 114 -0.57 -2.82 -1.89
C ASP A 114 -1.59 -2.87 -3.02
N VAL A 115 -1.08 -2.94 -4.26
CA VAL A 115 -1.86 -3.05 -5.48
C VAL A 115 -1.11 -3.91 -6.49
N ASP A 116 -1.83 -4.79 -7.16
CA ASP A 116 -1.28 -5.61 -8.22
C ASP A 116 -2.34 -5.96 -9.26
N ASP A 117 -1.90 -6.41 -10.43
CA ASP A 117 -2.80 -6.94 -11.45
C ASP A 117 -3.41 -8.26 -10.95
N SER A 118 -4.65 -8.57 -11.35
CA SER A 118 -5.38 -9.76 -10.89
C SER A 118 -4.92 -11.06 -11.53
N ASP A 119 -3.89 -11.02 -12.37
CA ASP A 119 -3.31 -12.21 -12.98
C ASP A 119 -2.81 -13.19 -11.92
N GLY A 120 -2.95 -14.46 -12.17
CA GLY A 120 -2.65 -15.50 -11.19
C GLY A 120 -1.19 -15.45 -10.70
N LEU A 121 -0.99 -15.85 -9.47
CA LEU A 121 0.34 -16.11 -8.92
C LEU A 121 0.80 -17.52 -9.35
N SER A 122 2.06 -17.64 -9.77
CA SER A 122 2.63 -18.95 -10.04
C SER A 122 2.72 -19.78 -8.76
N ASP A 123 2.65 -21.11 -8.90
CA ASP A 123 2.76 -22.03 -7.76
C ASP A 123 4.08 -21.88 -6.99
N GLY A 124 5.15 -21.46 -7.69
CA GLY A 124 6.44 -21.18 -7.06
C GLY A 124 6.36 -19.99 -6.11
N ILE A 125 5.73 -18.89 -6.55
CA ILE A 125 5.50 -17.72 -5.73
C ILE A 125 4.58 -18.07 -4.56
N MET A 126 3.49 -18.80 -4.82
CA MET A 126 2.56 -19.22 -3.77
C MET A 126 3.28 -19.99 -2.64
N ARG A 127 4.09 -20.98 -2.99
CA ARG A 127 4.85 -21.77 -2.01
C ARG A 127 5.94 -20.97 -1.28
N PHE A 128 6.49 -19.95 -1.91
CA PHE A 128 7.50 -19.10 -1.29
C PHE A 128 6.89 -18.09 -0.32
N VAL A 129 5.69 -17.59 -0.64
CA VAL A 129 5.02 -16.50 0.08
C VAL A 129 4.16 -16.98 1.24
N PHE A 130 3.46 -18.10 1.07
CA PHE A 130 2.45 -18.57 2.01
C PHE A 130 2.88 -19.80 2.76
N SER A 131 2.51 -19.88 4.04
CA SER A 131 2.67 -21.10 4.84
C SER A 131 1.76 -22.23 4.35
N SER A 132 2.00 -23.45 4.81
CA SER A 132 1.16 -24.60 4.46
C SER A 132 -0.30 -24.41 4.87
N GLU A 133 -0.53 -23.76 6.00
CA GLU A 133 -1.87 -23.44 6.52
C GLU A 133 -2.59 -22.40 5.66
N GLU A 134 -1.86 -21.38 5.21
CA GLU A 134 -2.40 -20.35 4.30
C GLU A 134 -2.67 -20.92 2.91
N LEU A 135 -1.83 -21.85 2.43
CA LEU A 135 -2.00 -22.48 1.13
C LEU A 135 -3.24 -23.37 1.04
N ALA A 136 -3.63 -24.01 2.13
CA ALA A 136 -4.75 -24.96 2.12
C ALA A 136 -6.06 -24.33 1.56
N PRO A 137 -6.56 -23.21 2.07
CA PRO A 137 -7.73 -22.55 1.50
C PRO A 137 -7.45 -21.93 0.11
N LEU A 138 -6.23 -21.47 -0.15
CA LEU A 138 -5.88 -20.82 -1.40
C LEU A 138 -5.77 -21.76 -2.60
N ARG A 139 -5.66 -23.06 -2.39
CA ARG A 139 -5.63 -24.07 -3.48
C ARG A 139 -6.89 -24.03 -4.33
N MET A 140 -8.05 -23.85 -3.69
CA MET A 140 -9.36 -23.81 -4.36
C MET A 140 -9.83 -22.37 -4.66
N ALA A 141 -9.06 -21.36 -4.23
CA ALA A 141 -9.39 -19.98 -4.44
C ALA A 141 -9.18 -19.56 -5.91
N SER A 142 -9.93 -18.56 -6.35
CA SER A 142 -9.76 -17.92 -7.65
C SER A 142 -8.40 -17.20 -7.76
N SER A 143 -7.98 -16.85 -8.99
CA SER A 143 -6.77 -16.04 -9.22
C SER A 143 -6.86 -14.69 -8.48
N VAL A 144 -8.03 -14.07 -8.47
CA VAL A 144 -8.30 -12.82 -7.75
C VAL A 144 -8.08 -12.97 -6.25
N GLU A 145 -8.61 -14.02 -5.63
CA GLU A 145 -8.45 -14.26 -4.18
C GLU A 145 -7.00 -14.58 -3.81
N ARG A 146 -6.29 -15.36 -4.64
CA ARG A 146 -4.86 -15.62 -4.43
C ARG A 146 -4.05 -14.32 -4.49
N ARG A 147 -4.34 -13.46 -5.47
CA ARG A 147 -3.72 -12.15 -5.57
C ARG A 147 -4.13 -11.23 -4.41
N ALA A 148 -5.38 -11.28 -3.97
CA ALA A 148 -5.85 -10.54 -2.80
C ALA A 148 -5.13 -10.96 -1.52
N ALA A 149 -4.89 -12.23 -1.31
CA ALA A 149 -4.11 -12.74 -0.19
C ALA A 149 -2.66 -12.22 -0.24
N PHE A 150 -2.06 -12.19 -1.43
CA PHE A 150 -0.72 -11.62 -1.63
C PHE A 150 -0.69 -10.13 -1.28
N CYS A 151 -1.57 -9.32 -1.88
CA CYS A 151 -1.66 -7.89 -1.59
C CYS A 151 -1.98 -7.62 -0.11
N ALA A 152 -2.83 -8.44 0.52
CA ALA A 152 -3.14 -8.32 1.93
C ALA A 152 -1.91 -8.55 2.81
N LYS A 153 -1.08 -9.55 2.45
CA LYS A 153 0.16 -9.87 3.15
C LYS A 153 1.20 -8.78 3.00
N GLU A 154 1.36 -8.24 1.79
CA GLU A 154 2.24 -7.09 1.51
C GLU A 154 1.79 -5.82 2.26
N ALA A 155 0.51 -5.48 2.20
CA ALA A 155 -0.02 -4.31 2.90
C ALA A 155 0.14 -4.45 4.42
N ALA A 156 -0.15 -5.63 4.98
CA ALA A 156 0.05 -5.89 6.40
C ALA A 156 1.53 -5.80 6.81
N SER A 157 2.43 -6.35 6.00
CA SER A 157 3.88 -6.30 6.26
C SER A 157 4.42 -4.87 6.27
N LYS A 158 3.96 -4.02 5.34
CA LYS A 158 4.31 -2.59 5.29
C LYS A 158 3.81 -1.84 6.53
N ALA A 159 2.59 -2.14 6.98
CA ALA A 159 2.05 -1.55 8.21
C ALA A 159 2.81 -2.02 9.47
N LEU A 160 3.13 -3.30 9.55
CA LEU A 160 3.91 -3.86 10.66
C LEU A 160 5.33 -3.32 10.70
N TYR A 161 5.98 -3.16 9.54
CA TYR A 161 7.28 -2.51 9.46
C TYR A 161 7.23 -1.07 10.00
N ALA A 162 6.21 -0.32 9.64
CA ALA A 162 6.03 1.04 10.15
C ALA A 162 5.79 1.10 11.67
N LEU A 163 5.29 0.02 12.28
CA LEU A 163 5.05 -0.06 13.74
C LEU A 163 6.31 -0.37 14.54
N ASP A 164 7.16 -1.29 14.06
CA ASP A 164 8.26 -1.85 14.86
C ASP A 164 9.57 -2.08 14.10
N GLY A 165 9.67 -1.64 12.83
CA GLY A 165 10.87 -1.80 12.02
C GLY A 165 11.18 -3.23 11.56
N THR A 166 10.26 -4.19 11.76
CA THR A 166 10.49 -5.59 11.41
C THR A 166 9.65 -6.01 10.19
N GLY A 167 10.30 -6.23 9.05
CA GLY A 167 9.66 -6.43 7.76
C GLY A 167 9.66 -7.87 7.23
N ASP A 168 9.78 -8.91 8.07
CA ASP A 168 9.74 -10.28 7.56
C ASP A 168 8.31 -10.66 7.12
N PHE A 169 8.03 -10.37 5.88
CA PHE A 169 6.80 -10.65 5.17
C PHE A 169 6.32 -12.11 5.31
N ARG A 170 7.22 -13.08 5.33
CA ARG A 170 6.85 -14.49 5.46
C ARG A 170 6.31 -14.88 6.83
N LYS A 171 6.61 -14.07 7.85
CA LYS A 171 6.09 -14.28 9.22
C LYS A 171 4.71 -13.68 9.45
N VAL A 172 4.13 -13.03 8.45
CA VAL A 172 2.77 -12.49 8.50
C VAL A 172 1.82 -13.52 7.93
N SER A 173 0.91 -14.04 8.72
CA SER A 173 -0.18 -14.90 8.25
C SER A 173 -1.40 -14.06 7.89
N VAL A 174 -2.07 -14.37 6.78
CA VAL A 174 -3.27 -13.64 6.34
C VAL A 174 -4.45 -14.57 6.12
N SER A 175 -5.65 -14.09 6.40
CA SER A 175 -6.90 -14.76 6.10
C SER A 175 -7.90 -13.77 5.50
N LEU A 176 -8.38 -14.06 4.29
CA LEU A 176 -9.40 -13.27 3.61
C LEU A 176 -10.79 -13.64 4.11
N LYS A 177 -11.70 -12.68 4.10
CA LYS A 177 -13.12 -12.87 4.35
C LYS A 177 -13.94 -12.48 3.12
N ALA A 178 -15.12 -13.10 2.97
CA ALA A 178 -16.02 -12.88 1.84
C ALA A 178 -16.56 -11.44 1.76
N ASP A 179 -16.56 -10.70 2.86
CA ASP A 179 -17.01 -9.31 2.93
C ASP A 179 -15.96 -8.31 2.38
N GLY A 180 -14.83 -8.79 1.89
CA GLY A 180 -13.72 -7.96 1.42
C GLY A 180 -12.83 -7.42 2.54
N THR A 181 -12.96 -7.94 3.75
CA THR A 181 -12.00 -7.70 4.82
C THR A 181 -10.96 -8.82 4.89
N PHE A 182 -9.86 -8.58 5.61
CA PHE A 182 -8.89 -9.61 5.96
C PHE A 182 -8.33 -9.39 7.37
N ALA A 183 -7.87 -10.47 7.95
CA ALA A 183 -7.06 -10.44 9.15
C ALA A 183 -5.61 -10.77 8.78
N ALA A 184 -4.66 -10.12 9.44
CA ALA A 184 -3.24 -10.43 9.35
C ALA A 184 -2.67 -10.57 10.76
N VAL A 185 -1.87 -11.60 10.98
CA VAL A 185 -1.31 -11.89 12.30
C VAL A 185 0.20 -12.10 12.16
N ARG A 186 0.95 -11.48 13.04
CA ARG A 186 2.37 -11.74 13.23
C ARG A 186 2.67 -11.77 14.73
N ARG A 187 3.02 -12.94 15.26
CA ARG A 187 3.15 -13.16 16.73
C ARG A 187 1.87 -12.68 17.45
N ASP A 188 2.00 -11.73 18.37
CA ASP A 188 0.91 -11.20 19.21
C ASP A 188 0.19 -10.01 18.54
N VAL A 189 0.68 -9.55 17.39
CA VAL A 189 0.08 -8.40 16.67
C VAL A 189 -0.92 -8.89 15.67
N ALA A 190 -2.18 -8.50 15.84
CA ALA A 190 -3.26 -8.76 14.91
C ALA A 190 -3.72 -7.46 14.26
N LEU A 191 -3.75 -7.44 12.93
CA LEU A 191 -4.21 -6.32 12.13
C LEU A 191 -5.48 -6.71 11.36
N ARG A 192 -6.28 -5.72 11.06
CA ARG A 192 -7.43 -5.85 10.16
C ARG A 192 -7.26 -4.92 8.98
N GLY A 193 -7.58 -5.42 7.80
CA GLY A 193 -7.51 -4.63 6.58
C GLY A 193 -8.70 -4.90 5.67
N GLN A 194 -8.69 -4.23 4.55
CA GLN A 194 -9.68 -4.40 3.49
C GLN A 194 -8.97 -4.67 2.18
N TRP A 195 -9.58 -5.51 1.35
CA TRP A 195 -9.15 -5.72 -0.01
C TRP A 195 -10.31 -5.46 -0.98
N ARG A 196 -9.98 -5.10 -2.21
CA ARG A 196 -10.95 -4.83 -3.26
C ARG A 196 -10.41 -5.33 -4.59
N PHE A 197 -11.34 -5.77 -5.42
CA PHE A 197 -11.09 -6.06 -6.81
C PHE A 197 -11.86 -5.07 -7.68
N TYR A 198 -11.18 -4.46 -8.62
CA TYR A 198 -11.77 -3.53 -9.55
C TYR A 198 -10.97 -3.53 -10.86
N ASP A 199 -11.64 -3.77 -11.97
CA ASP A 199 -11.09 -3.65 -13.32
C ASP A 199 -9.70 -4.30 -13.50
N ARG A 200 -9.60 -5.58 -13.17
CA ARG A 200 -8.37 -6.39 -13.22
C ARG A 200 -7.27 -6.01 -12.21
N LEU A 201 -7.57 -5.14 -11.30
CA LEU A 201 -6.66 -4.77 -10.22
C LEU A 201 -7.17 -5.31 -8.89
N VAL A 202 -6.25 -5.77 -8.09
CA VAL A 202 -6.48 -6.11 -6.69
C VAL A 202 -5.72 -5.13 -5.82
N SER A 203 -6.37 -4.60 -4.81
CA SER A 203 -5.75 -3.72 -3.83
C SER A 203 -6.04 -4.18 -2.41
N ALA A 204 -5.11 -3.94 -1.51
CA ALA A 204 -5.27 -4.18 -0.09
C ALA A 204 -4.75 -2.99 0.72
N MET A 205 -5.39 -2.74 1.87
CA MET A 205 -5.01 -1.66 2.76
C MET A 205 -5.20 -2.06 4.22
N VAL A 206 -4.24 -1.68 5.05
CA VAL A 206 -4.31 -1.69 6.51
C VAL A 206 -4.10 -0.27 7.01
N ALA A 207 -4.90 0.17 7.96
CA ALA A 207 -4.67 1.39 8.72
C ALA A 207 -4.82 1.05 10.22
N VAL A 208 -3.78 1.33 10.98
CA VAL A 208 -3.74 1.08 12.43
C VAL A 208 -4.01 2.40 13.12
N PRO A 209 -5.15 2.56 13.81
CA PRO A 209 -5.47 3.78 14.54
C PRO A 209 -4.43 4.08 15.62
N SER A 210 -4.18 5.36 15.88
CA SER A 210 -3.55 5.78 17.12
C SER A 210 -4.53 5.57 18.26
N GLU A 211 -4.06 5.04 19.40
CA GLU A 211 -4.88 4.96 20.58
C GLU A 211 -5.23 6.40 20.99
N THR A 212 -6.51 6.68 21.12
CA THR A 212 -6.96 7.98 21.67
C THR A 212 -6.62 7.97 23.15
N VAL A 213 -5.69 8.82 23.56
CA VAL A 213 -5.41 9.10 24.99
C VAL A 213 -6.62 9.75 25.62
#